data_1b88a9fe889587e0d3def6052e429b94
#
_entry.id   1b88a9fe889587e0d3def6052e429b94
#
_cell.length_a   1.000
_cell.length_b   1.000
_cell.length_c   1.000
_cell.angle_alpha   90.00
_cell.angle_beta   90.00
_cell.angle_gamma   90.00
#
_symmetry.space_group_name_H-M   'P 1'
#
loop_
_entity.id
_entity.type
_entity.pdbx_description
1 polymer ?
#
loop_
_entity_poly.entity_id
_entity_poly.type
_entity_poly.pdbx_seq_one_letter_code
_entity_poly.pdbx_strand_id
1 'polypeptide(L)'
;MCRKEMAKRGLPDEDVLSRVAVVTNRHLAARPYLEQIRRVCQLRPEAVIVREKDLEEEDYARLAGQVLAVCREYQVPCVYHTYPEAALRAGVDAIHLPLALLKKYREAESLKEFSHVGTSVHSVREAEEALRLGATCLTAGHIYLTDCKKGLPPRGTAFLQEICALADVPVWAIGGIHMGTGQMKEILSCGAAGGCIMSEMMRI
;
A
#
# COMPACT_ATOMS: atom_id res chain seq x y z
N MET A 1 -11.13 -10.21 -17.13
CA MET A 1 -10.28 -10.12 -18.36
C MET A 1 -9.45 -11.40 -18.44
N CYS A 2 -9.35 -12.06 -19.62
CA CYS A 2 -8.64 -13.35 -19.74
C CYS A 2 -7.11 -13.16 -19.70
N ARG A 3 -6.35 -14.12 -19.14
CA ARG A 3 -4.85 -14.12 -19.12
C ARG A 3 -4.23 -13.78 -20.48
N LYS A 4 -4.81 -14.30 -21.59
CA LYS A 4 -4.35 -14.01 -22.97
C LYS A 4 -4.54 -12.55 -23.40
N GLU A 5 -5.57 -11.86 -22.89
CA GLU A 5 -5.81 -10.44 -23.18
C GLU A 5 -4.88 -9.54 -22.36
N MET A 6 -4.56 -9.92 -21.12
CA MET A 6 -3.60 -9.22 -20.28
C MET A 6 -2.19 -9.25 -20.89
N ALA A 7 -1.73 -10.43 -21.31
CA ALA A 7 -0.43 -10.61 -21.97
C ALA A 7 -0.31 -9.81 -23.28
N LYS A 8 -1.37 -9.71 -24.08
CA LYS A 8 -1.40 -8.89 -25.31
C LYS A 8 -1.28 -7.39 -25.04
N ARG A 9 -1.65 -6.94 -23.83
CA ARG A 9 -1.57 -5.54 -23.39
C ARG A 9 -0.33 -5.23 -22.55
N GLY A 10 0.60 -6.21 -22.42
CA GLY A 10 1.79 -6.07 -21.57
C GLY A 10 1.47 -5.94 -20.07
N LEU A 11 0.29 -6.39 -19.64
CA LEU A 11 -0.11 -6.38 -18.24
C LEU A 11 0.44 -7.62 -17.52
N PRO A 12 0.82 -7.50 -16.24
CA PRO A 12 1.32 -8.62 -15.44
C PRO A 12 0.27 -9.72 -15.27
N ASP A 13 0.74 -10.93 -14.98
CA ASP A 13 -0.11 -12.07 -14.72
C ASP A 13 -1.01 -11.83 -13.48
N GLU A 14 -2.21 -12.44 -13.44
CA GLU A 14 -3.14 -12.33 -12.30
C GLU A 14 -2.50 -12.76 -10.98
N ASP A 15 -1.63 -13.78 -11.02
CA ASP A 15 -0.89 -14.26 -9.84
C ASP A 15 0.07 -13.20 -9.28
N VAL A 16 0.60 -12.31 -10.13
CA VAL A 16 1.44 -11.17 -9.70
C VAL A 16 0.59 -10.06 -9.14
N LEU A 17 -0.56 -9.78 -9.75
CA LEU A 17 -1.46 -8.70 -9.33
C LEU A 17 -2.11 -8.97 -7.97
N SER A 18 -2.39 -10.23 -7.63
CA SER A 18 -2.85 -10.64 -6.29
C SER A 18 -1.79 -10.42 -5.18
N ARG A 19 -0.56 -10.06 -5.55
CA ARG A 19 0.54 -9.70 -4.64
C ARG A 19 0.90 -8.21 -4.74
N VAL A 20 0.04 -7.39 -5.31
CA VAL A 20 0.25 -5.94 -5.45
C VAL A 20 -0.77 -5.18 -4.62
N ALA A 21 -0.31 -4.38 -3.67
CA ALA A 21 -1.09 -3.33 -3.04
C ALA A 21 -0.82 -2.00 -3.77
N VAL A 22 -1.85 -1.36 -4.28
CA VAL A 22 -1.72 -0.09 -5.00
C VAL A 22 -1.78 1.08 -4.04
N VAL A 23 -0.77 1.92 -4.05
CA VAL A 23 -0.77 3.17 -3.26
C VAL A 23 -1.16 4.32 -4.18
N THR A 24 -2.19 5.07 -3.81
CA THR A 24 -2.65 6.17 -4.66
C THR A 24 -1.79 7.42 -4.52
N ASN A 25 -1.79 8.21 -5.57
CA ASN A 25 -1.33 9.58 -5.60
C ASN A 25 -2.00 10.25 -6.82
N ARG A 26 -3.00 11.10 -6.59
CA ARG A 26 -3.80 11.72 -7.65
C ARG A 26 -2.98 12.57 -8.62
N HIS A 27 -1.87 13.16 -8.16
CA HIS A 27 -0.98 13.97 -9.01
C HIS A 27 -0.19 13.15 -10.03
N LEU A 28 -0.10 11.83 -9.85
CA LEU A 28 0.58 10.92 -10.78
C LEU A 28 -0.39 10.25 -11.75
N ALA A 29 -1.69 10.44 -11.58
CA ALA A 29 -2.70 9.79 -12.39
C ALA A 29 -2.60 10.24 -13.86
N ALA A 30 -2.51 9.27 -14.78
CA ALA A 30 -2.43 9.53 -16.23
C ALA A 30 -3.80 9.92 -16.84
N ARG A 31 -4.89 9.77 -16.08
CA ARG A 31 -6.29 10.04 -16.44
C ARG A 31 -6.97 10.82 -15.31
N PRO A 32 -8.23 11.29 -15.50
CA PRO A 32 -9.06 11.75 -14.38
C PRO A 32 -9.05 10.72 -13.25
N TYR A 33 -8.81 11.17 -12.03
CA TYR A 33 -8.38 10.32 -10.92
C TYR A 33 -9.27 9.08 -10.68
N LEU A 34 -10.59 9.24 -10.64
CA LEU A 34 -11.50 8.11 -10.44
C LEU A 34 -11.54 7.14 -11.63
N GLU A 35 -11.23 7.61 -12.82
CA GLU A 35 -11.06 6.77 -14.01
C GLU A 35 -9.80 5.90 -13.89
N GLN A 36 -8.72 6.50 -13.39
CA GLN A 36 -7.50 5.77 -13.07
C GLN A 36 -7.74 4.71 -11.98
N ILE A 37 -8.50 5.04 -10.94
CA ILE A 37 -8.85 4.07 -9.89
C ILE A 37 -9.69 2.91 -10.46
N ARG A 38 -10.68 3.18 -11.33
CA ARG A 38 -11.41 2.12 -12.02
C ARG A 38 -10.48 1.22 -12.82
N ARG A 39 -9.55 1.82 -13.55
CA ARG A 39 -8.55 1.07 -14.32
C ARG A 39 -7.69 0.17 -13.43
N VAL A 40 -7.24 0.68 -12.30
CA VAL A 40 -6.52 -0.10 -11.27
C VAL A 40 -7.38 -1.25 -10.75
N CYS A 41 -8.61 -0.97 -10.33
CA CYS A 41 -9.50 -1.98 -9.75
C CYS A 41 -9.90 -3.08 -10.74
N GLN A 42 -9.95 -2.79 -12.06
CA GLN A 42 -10.15 -3.81 -13.11
C GLN A 42 -9.06 -4.87 -13.13
N LEU A 43 -7.87 -4.56 -12.64
CA LEU A 43 -6.74 -5.51 -12.52
C LEU A 43 -6.83 -6.39 -11.27
N ARG A 44 -7.77 -6.10 -10.36
CA ARG A 44 -7.98 -6.82 -9.10
C ARG A 44 -6.71 -6.95 -8.27
N PRO A 45 -6.07 -5.83 -7.89
CA PRO A 45 -4.93 -5.89 -6.97
C PRO A 45 -5.39 -6.39 -5.60
N GLU A 46 -4.44 -6.78 -4.76
CA GLU A 46 -4.71 -7.20 -3.38
C GLU A 46 -5.44 -6.12 -2.57
N ALA A 47 -5.04 -4.87 -2.72
CA ALA A 47 -5.70 -3.73 -2.08
C ALA A 47 -5.40 -2.41 -2.79
N VAL A 48 -6.23 -1.39 -2.52
CA VAL A 48 -5.95 0.01 -2.84
C VAL A 48 -5.78 0.79 -1.53
N ILE A 49 -4.58 1.34 -1.31
CA ILE A 49 -4.25 2.22 -0.17
C ILE A 49 -4.44 3.67 -0.62
N VAL A 50 -5.46 4.34 -0.08
CA VAL A 50 -5.82 5.72 -0.45
C VAL A 50 -4.92 6.71 0.28
N ARG A 51 -3.84 7.16 -0.39
CA ARG A 51 -2.80 8.00 0.21
C ARG A 51 -2.66 9.34 -0.50
N GLU A 52 -3.35 10.35 0.01
CA GLU A 52 -3.35 11.73 -0.50
C GLU A 52 -2.91 12.69 0.61
N LYS A 53 -1.60 12.84 0.77
CA LYS A 53 -0.95 13.48 1.93
C LYS A 53 -1.17 14.98 2.04
N ASP A 54 -1.52 15.62 0.97
CA ASP A 54 -1.70 17.06 0.83
C ASP A 54 -3.16 17.50 1.01
N LEU A 55 -4.04 16.56 1.37
CA LEU A 55 -5.43 16.84 1.70
C LEU A 55 -5.61 16.89 3.22
N GLU A 56 -6.36 17.88 3.68
CA GLU A 56 -6.92 17.91 5.02
C GLU A 56 -8.03 16.85 5.17
N GLU A 57 -8.37 16.47 6.40
CA GLU A 57 -9.22 15.31 6.68
C GLU A 57 -10.56 15.32 5.93
N GLU A 58 -11.25 16.47 5.89
CA GLU A 58 -12.57 16.57 5.24
C GLU A 58 -12.48 16.36 3.71
N ASP A 59 -11.49 16.94 3.05
CA ASP A 59 -11.25 16.77 1.62
C ASP A 59 -10.77 15.35 1.32
N TYR A 60 -9.92 14.80 2.20
CA TYR A 60 -9.50 13.40 2.14
C TYR A 60 -10.70 12.46 2.27
N ALA A 61 -11.56 12.63 3.27
CA ALA A 61 -12.72 11.79 3.52
C ALA A 61 -13.66 11.76 2.30
N ARG A 62 -13.90 12.93 1.69
CA ARG A 62 -14.72 13.06 0.49
C ARG A 62 -14.13 12.30 -0.70
N LEU A 63 -12.85 12.50 -0.97
CA LEU A 63 -12.15 11.81 -2.07
C LEU A 63 -12.03 10.30 -1.80
N ALA A 64 -11.66 9.90 -0.59
CA ALA A 64 -11.52 8.50 -0.20
C ALA A 64 -12.86 7.76 -0.27
N GLY A 65 -13.97 8.42 0.07
CA GLY A 65 -15.31 7.87 -0.10
C GLY A 65 -15.65 7.56 -1.57
N GLN A 66 -15.22 8.42 -2.51
CA GLN A 66 -15.39 8.16 -3.94
C GLN A 66 -14.52 6.97 -4.41
N VAL A 67 -13.29 6.87 -3.93
CA VAL A 67 -12.40 5.72 -4.22
C VAL A 67 -12.98 4.44 -3.64
N LEU A 68 -13.48 4.47 -2.39
CA LEU A 68 -14.12 3.33 -1.74
C LEU A 68 -15.31 2.81 -2.55
N ALA A 69 -16.15 3.70 -3.10
CA ALA A 69 -17.27 3.30 -3.94
C ALA A 69 -16.79 2.53 -5.18
N VAL A 70 -15.71 2.99 -5.84
CA VAL A 70 -15.11 2.27 -6.96
C VAL A 70 -14.52 0.93 -6.50
N CYS A 71 -13.79 0.89 -5.40
CA CYS A 71 -13.23 -0.36 -4.87
C CYS A 71 -14.32 -1.40 -4.59
N ARG A 72 -15.46 -0.99 -3.99
CA ARG A 72 -16.61 -1.87 -3.73
C ARG A 72 -17.24 -2.42 -5.01
N GLU A 73 -17.35 -1.61 -6.06
CA GLU A 73 -17.85 -2.04 -7.38
C GLU A 73 -17.05 -3.21 -7.94
N TYR A 74 -15.71 -3.19 -7.77
CA TYR A 74 -14.79 -4.21 -8.27
C TYR A 74 -14.41 -5.28 -7.24
N GLN A 75 -14.96 -5.20 -6.02
CA GLN A 75 -14.63 -6.10 -4.90
C GLN A 75 -13.14 -6.09 -4.53
N VAL A 76 -12.49 -4.93 -4.62
CA VAL A 76 -11.10 -4.71 -4.23
C VAL A 76 -11.06 -4.13 -2.81
N PRO A 77 -10.28 -4.68 -1.89
CA PRO A 77 -10.09 -4.11 -0.56
C PRO A 77 -9.57 -2.67 -0.62
N CYS A 78 -10.17 -1.79 0.20
CA CYS A 78 -9.79 -0.38 0.28
C CYS A 78 -9.23 -0.08 1.68
N VAL A 79 -8.01 0.41 1.73
CA VAL A 79 -7.31 0.78 2.96
C VAL A 79 -7.20 2.30 3.03
N TYR A 80 -7.70 2.90 4.10
CA TYR A 80 -7.53 4.34 4.32
C TYR A 80 -6.14 4.64 4.87
N HIS A 81 -5.73 5.90 4.75
CA HIS A 81 -4.41 6.33 5.20
C HIS A 81 -4.53 7.59 6.07
N THR A 82 -3.73 7.68 7.13
CA THR A 82 -3.57 8.87 7.98
C THR A 82 -4.75 9.20 8.90
N TYR A 83 -6.00 9.12 8.44
CA TYR A 83 -7.20 9.63 9.12
C TYR A 83 -8.12 8.50 9.61
N PRO A 84 -7.93 7.97 10.84
CA PRO A 84 -8.75 6.88 11.37
C PRO A 84 -10.24 7.24 11.47
N GLU A 85 -10.54 8.46 11.91
CA GLU A 85 -11.93 8.91 12.07
C GLU A 85 -12.69 8.94 10.73
N ALA A 86 -12.01 9.39 9.64
CA ALA A 86 -12.57 9.34 8.30
C ALA A 86 -12.83 7.88 7.83
N ALA A 87 -11.94 6.94 8.18
CA ALA A 87 -12.12 5.52 7.86
C ALA A 87 -13.33 4.92 8.58
N LEU A 88 -13.45 5.15 9.90
CA LEU A 88 -14.57 4.65 10.71
C LEU A 88 -15.91 5.21 10.22
N ARG A 89 -15.98 6.52 9.93
CA ARG A 89 -17.20 7.15 9.38
C ARG A 89 -17.62 6.54 8.04
N ALA A 90 -16.65 6.03 7.25
CA ALA A 90 -16.91 5.37 5.97
C ALA A 90 -17.19 3.86 6.09
N GLY A 91 -17.13 3.29 7.30
CA GLY A 91 -17.24 1.85 7.54
C GLY A 91 -16.08 1.05 6.98
N VAL A 92 -14.85 1.60 7.06
CA VAL A 92 -13.60 0.96 6.65
C VAL A 92 -12.80 0.62 7.90
N ASP A 93 -12.51 -0.66 8.10
CA ASP A 93 -11.78 -1.21 9.25
C ASP A 93 -10.30 -1.49 8.95
N ALA A 94 -9.80 -0.96 7.83
CA ALA A 94 -8.41 -1.09 7.40
C ALA A 94 -7.76 0.30 7.28
N ILE A 95 -6.68 0.53 8.03
CA ILE A 95 -5.94 1.80 8.06
C ILE A 95 -4.44 1.58 7.89
N HIS A 96 -3.78 2.46 7.14
CA HIS A 96 -2.33 2.54 7.07
C HIS A 96 -1.84 3.85 7.66
N LEU A 97 -0.95 3.79 8.64
CA LEU A 97 -0.47 4.94 9.40
C LEU A 97 1.05 5.10 9.28
N PRO A 98 1.57 6.32 9.18
CA PRO A 98 2.95 6.59 9.57
C PRO A 98 3.20 6.15 11.02
N LEU A 99 4.40 5.65 11.34
CA LEU A 99 4.73 5.11 12.67
C LEU A 99 4.41 6.09 13.82
N ALA A 100 4.70 7.38 13.61
CA ALA A 100 4.40 8.41 14.60
C ALA A 100 2.88 8.54 14.89
N LEU A 101 2.04 8.39 13.87
CA LEU A 101 0.59 8.40 14.04
C LEU A 101 0.09 7.09 14.66
N LEU A 102 0.67 5.95 14.29
CA LEU A 102 0.37 4.67 14.94
C LEU A 102 0.56 4.78 16.46
N LYS A 103 1.70 5.31 16.89
CA LYS A 103 1.99 5.53 18.31
C LYS A 103 0.94 6.43 18.97
N LYS A 104 0.69 7.61 18.40
CA LYS A 104 -0.30 8.57 18.90
C LYS A 104 -1.69 7.94 19.08
N TYR A 105 -2.18 7.24 18.05
CA TYR A 105 -3.53 6.67 18.08
C TYR A 105 -3.63 5.41 18.96
N ARG A 106 -2.54 4.66 19.16
CA ARG A 106 -2.51 3.57 20.13
C ARG A 106 -2.57 4.08 21.56
N GLU A 107 -1.82 5.13 21.91
CA GLU A 107 -1.86 5.79 23.20
C GLU A 107 -3.26 6.35 23.51
N ALA A 108 -3.97 6.85 22.49
CA ALA A 108 -5.35 7.34 22.59
C ALA A 108 -6.41 6.23 22.50
N GLU A 109 -6.02 4.95 22.39
CA GLU A 109 -6.91 3.78 22.20
C GLU A 109 -7.89 3.87 20.99
N SER A 110 -7.62 4.74 20.03
CA SER A 110 -8.50 5.05 18.89
C SER A 110 -8.46 4.01 17.76
N LEU A 111 -7.68 2.92 17.92
CA LEU A 111 -7.51 1.90 16.88
C LEU A 111 -8.19 0.56 17.18
N LYS A 112 -9.03 0.50 18.23
CA LYS A 112 -9.67 -0.75 18.67
C LYS A 112 -10.66 -1.33 17.66
N GLU A 113 -11.26 -0.47 16.83
CA GLU A 113 -12.27 -0.88 15.82
C GLU A 113 -11.64 -1.31 14.49
N PHE A 114 -10.31 -1.20 14.34
CA PHE A 114 -9.62 -1.59 13.11
C PHE A 114 -9.17 -3.04 13.20
N SER A 115 -9.59 -3.85 12.22
CA SER A 115 -9.11 -5.22 12.02
C SER A 115 -7.72 -5.23 11.35
N HIS A 116 -7.41 -4.19 10.56
CA HIS A 116 -6.15 -4.06 9.85
C HIS A 116 -5.49 -2.70 10.13
N VAL A 117 -4.34 -2.74 10.80
CA VAL A 117 -3.53 -1.55 11.10
C VAL A 117 -2.14 -1.73 10.51
N GLY A 118 -1.93 -1.17 9.32
CA GLY A 118 -0.63 -1.18 8.65
C GLY A 118 0.23 0.02 9.03
N THR A 119 1.55 -0.13 8.96
CA THR A 119 2.48 0.99 9.12
C THR A 119 3.73 0.84 8.27
N SER A 120 4.32 1.99 7.89
CA SER A 120 5.57 2.03 7.14
C SER A 120 6.76 2.03 8.09
N VAL A 121 7.77 1.21 7.79
CA VAL A 121 9.00 1.06 8.56
C VAL A 121 10.23 1.23 7.68
N HIS A 122 11.27 1.86 8.25
CA HIS A 122 12.49 2.21 7.55
C HIS A 122 13.76 1.73 8.29
N SER A 123 13.61 0.99 9.36
CA SER A 123 14.68 0.33 10.12
C SER A 123 14.11 -0.85 10.91
N VAL A 124 14.98 -1.76 11.35
CA VAL A 124 14.61 -2.87 12.25
C VAL A 124 13.98 -2.35 13.54
N ARG A 125 14.58 -1.31 14.13
CA ARG A 125 14.03 -0.67 15.34
C ARG A 125 12.61 -0.15 15.15
N GLU A 126 12.31 0.47 13.99
CA GLU A 126 10.95 0.91 13.67
C GLU A 126 9.98 -0.28 13.50
N ALA A 127 10.45 -1.40 12.94
CA ALA A 127 9.63 -2.61 12.82
C ALA A 127 9.32 -3.21 14.19
N GLU A 128 10.30 -3.34 15.07
CA GLU A 128 10.10 -3.80 16.46
C GLU A 128 9.12 -2.89 17.22
N GLU A 129 9.25 -1.57 17.06
CA GLU A 129 8.34 -0.61 17.68
C GLU A 129 6.93 -0.75 17.13
N ALA A 130 6.77 -0.88 15.81
CA ALA A 130 5.48 -1.07 15.15
C ALA A 130 4.77 -2.35 15.62
N LEU A 131 5.49 -3.46 15.73
CA LEU A 131 4.95 -4.73 16.23
C LEU A 131 4.51 -4.61 17.70
N ARG A 132 5.33 -3.99 18.56
CA ARG A 132 4.93 -3.73 19.96
C ARG A 132 3.69 -2.82 20.07
N LEU A 133 3.50 -1.91 19.14
CA LEU A 133 2.31 -1.07 19.04
C LEU A 133 1.11 -1.82 18.39
N GLY A 134 1.24 -3.09 18.06
CA GLY A 134 0.17 -3.92 17.52
C GLY A 134 -0.16 -3.62 16.06
N ALA A 135 0.82 -3.26 15.24
CA ALA A 135 0.64 -3.26 13.79
C ALA A 135 0.31 -4.67 13.31
N THR A 136 -0.69 -4.80 12.44
CA THR A 136 -1.11 -6.09 11.87
C THR A 136 -0.47 -6.37 10.50
N CYS A 137 0.20 -5.37 9.91
CA CYS A 137 1.08 -5.55 8.76
C CYS A 137 2.12 -4.42 8.70
N LEU A 138 3.26 -4.72 8.08
CA LEU A 138 4.35 -3.75 7.90
C LEU A 138 4.55 -3.45 6.41
N THR A 139 4.90 -2.21 6.10
CA THR A 139 5.37 -1.81 4.76
C THR A 139 6.83 -1.37 4.87
N ALA A 140 7.74 -2.22 4.42
CA ALA A 140 9.18 -2.02 4.52
C ALA A 140 9.75 -1.30 3.29
N GLY A 141 10.47 -0.20 3.48
CA GLY A 141 11.02 0.53 2.34
C GLY A 141 11.96 1.69 2.67
N HIS A 142 12.49 2.30 1.58
CA HIS A 142 12.28 1.93 0.18
C HIS A 142 13.34 0.90 -0.25
N ILE A 143 12.90 -0.12 -0.98
CA ILE A 143 13.75 -1.28 -1.30
C ILE A 143 14.67 -0.99 -2.49
N TYR A 144 14.13 -0.38 -3.55
CA TYR A 144 14.88 -0.01 -4.75
C TYR A 144 14.92 1.50 -4.94
N LEU A 145 15.80 2.00 -5.82
CA LEU A 145 15.84 3.42 -6.17
C LEU A 145 14.48 3.91 -6.66
N THR A 146 14.09 5.10 -6.19
CA THR A 146 12.79 5.69 -6.54
C THR A 146 12.85 7.21 -6.54
N ASP A 147 12.17 7.82 -7.51
CA ASP A 147 12.05 9.27 -7.60
C ASP A 147 11.40 9.92 -6.39
N CYS A 148 10.56 9.17 -5.65
CA CYS A 148 9.92 9.66 -4.44
C CYS A 148 10.89 9.88 -3.27
N LYS A 149 12.13 9.37 -3.36
CA LYS A 149 13.19 9.43 -2.33
C LYS A 149 14.53 9.80 -2.95
N LYS A 150 14.54 10.77 -3.88
CA LYS A 150 15.77 11.26 -4.52
C LYS A 150 16.84 11.61 -3.50
N GLY A 151 18.07 11.16 -3.75
CA GLY A 151 19.23 11.41 -2.89
C GLY A 151 19.36 10.50 -1.68
N LEU A 152 18.39 9.63 -1.39
CA LEU A 152 18.51 8.62 -0.35
C LEU A 152 18.88 7.27 -0.95
N PRO A 153 19.88 6.55 -0.41
CA PRO A 153 20.20 5.20 -0.87
C PRO A 153 19.04 4.24 -0.55
N PRO A 154 18.74 3.28 -1.45
CA PRO A 154 17.77 2.24 -1.17
C PRO A 154 18.26 1.34 -0.04
N ARG A 155 17.33 0.77 0.72
CA ARG A 155 17.65 -0.15 1.82
C ARG A 155 18.01 -1.55 1.34
N GLY A 156 17.55 -1.90 0.15
CA GLY A 156 17.86 -3.18 -0.50
C GLY A 156 17.05 -4.35 0.05
N THR A 157 17.26 -5.50 -0.60
CA THR A 157 16.55 -6.75 -0.28
C THR A 157 17.05 -7.40 1.00
N ALA A 158 18.30 -7.17 1.41
CA ALA A 158 18.82 -7.65 2.69
C ALA A 158 18.04 -7.07 3.88
N PHE A 159 17.75 -5.77 3.85
CA PHE A 159 16.88 -5.12 4.84
C PHE A 159 15.46 -5.74 4.83
N LEU A 160 14.89 -5.95 3.64
CA LEU A 160 13.57 -6.58 3.52
C LEU A 160 13.55 -7.97 4.16
N GLN A 161 14.57 -8.79 3.86
CA GLN A 161 14.71 -10.14 4.41
C GLN A 161 14.82 -10.13 5.94
N GLU A 162 15.57 -9.18 6.51
CA GLU A 162 15.69 -9.00 7.96
C GLU A 162 14.33 -8.65 8.61
N ILE A 163 13.57 -7.74 7.99
CA ILE A 163 12.23 -7.38 8.49
C ILE A 163 11.26 -8.57 8.37
N CYS A 164 11.28 -9.32 7.26
CA CYS A 164 10.44 -10.50 7.08
C CYS A 164 10.77 -11.60 8.10
N ALA A 165 12.03 -11.77 8.45
CA ALA A 165 12.46 -12.76 9.45
C ALA A 165 12.06 -12.36 10.89
N LEU A 166 11.99 -11.06 11.16
CA LEU A 166 11.62 -10.50 12.46
C LEU A 166 10.10 -10.54 12.72
N ALA A 167 9.30 -10.26 11.66
CA ALA A 167 7.88 -10.01 11.80
C ALA A 167 7.05 -11.31 11.77
N ASP A 168 6.13 -11.44 12.70
CA ASP A 168 5.07 -12.47 12.72
C ASP A 168 3.79 -12.04 11.97
N VAL A 169 3.82 -10.87 11.36
CA VAL A 169 2.75 -10.29 10.53
C VAL A 169 3.20 -10.13 9.08
N PRO A 170 2.26 -10.02 8.10
CA PRO A 170 2.64 -9.80 6.71
C PRO A 170 3.50 -8.56 6.52
N VAL A 171 4.60 -8.70 5.75
CA VAL A 171 5.50 -7.61 5.35
C VAL A 171 5.33 -7.34 3.86
N TRP A 172 5.06 -6.09 3.52
CA TRP A 172 4.97 -5.60 2.15
C TRP A 172 6.19 -4.76 1.80
N ALA A 173 6.78 -5.02 0.64
CA ALA A 173 7.88 -4.21 0.14
C ALA A 173 7.36 -2.93 -0.54
N ILE A 174 8.05 -1.78 -0.39
CA ILE A 174 7.71 -0.54 -1.10
C ILE A 174 8.94 0.18 -1.60
N GLY A 175 8.79 0.90 -2.71
CA GLY A 175 9.77 1.84 -3.26
C GLY A 175 10.59 1.25 -4.41
N GLY A 176 10.38 1.84 -5.59
CA GLY A 176 11.08 1.49 -6.83
C GLY A 176 10.76 0.11 -7.39
N ILE A 177 9.64 -0.48 -6.99
CA ILE A 177 9.18 -1.76 -7.52
C ILE A 177 8.45 -1.52 -8.84
N HIS A 178 8.88 -2.27 -9.87
CA HIS A 178 8.29 -2.27 -11.21
C HIS A 178 7.83 -3.67 -11.58
N MET A 179 6.62 -3.77 -12.11
CA MET A 179 6.09 -5.02 -12.65
C MET A 179 6.85 -5.42 -13.92
N GLY A 180 7.05 -6.72 -14.13
CA GLY A 180 7.75 -7.23 -15.32
C GLY A 180 9.29 -7.20 -15.28
N THR A 181 9.89 -6.70 -14.20
CA THR A 181 11.35 -6.58 -14.04
C THR A 181 12.00 -7.73 -13.25
N GLY A 182 11.23 -8.67 -12.74
CA GLY A 182 11.71 -9.71 -11.83
C GLY A 182 11.75 -9.28 -10.35
N GLN A 183 11.63 -7.99 -10.03
CA GLN A 183 11.65 -7.48 -8.66
C GLN A 183 10.53 -8.06 -7.78
N MET A 184 9.33 -8.31 -8.34
CA MET A 184 8.27 -8.98 -7.60
C MET A 184 8.71 -10.37 -7.12
N LYS A 185 9.36 -11.17 -7.99
CA LYS A 185 9.89 -12.48 -7.61
C LYS A 185 10.98 -12.36 -6.54
N GLU A 186 11.84 -11.35 -6.65
CA GLU A 186 12.93 -11.09 -5.69
C GLU A 186 12.38 -10.75 -4.30
N ILE A 187 11.42 -9.81 -4.19
CA ILE A 187 10.84 -9.44 -2.89
C ILE A 187 10.07 -10.61 -2.25
N LEU A 188 9.36 -11.41 -3.05
CA LEU A 188 8.68 -12.60 -2.55
C LEU A 188 9.68 -13.64 -2.02
N SER A 189 10.85 -13.81 -2.67
CA SER A 189 11.90 -14.70 -2.17
C SER A 189 12.53 -14.24 -0.86
N CYS A 190 12.41 -12.95 -0.51
CA CYS A 190 12.79 -12.42 0.81
C CYS A 190 11.76 -12.71 1.91
N GLY A 191 10.63 -13.32 1.60
CA GLY A 191 9.54 -13.59 2.54
C GLY A 191 8.46 -12.50 2.59
N ALA A 192 8.53 -11.48 1.71
CA ALA A 192 7.47 -10.48 1.65
C ALA A 192 6.14 -11.06 1.14
N ALA A 193 5.03 -10.58 1.67
CA ALA A 193 3.69 -10.93 1.21
C ALA A 193 3.40 -10.41 -0.19
N GLY A 194 4.03 -9.29 -0.58
CA GLY A 194 3.87 -8.66 -1.88
C GLY A 194 4.56 -7.30 -1.97
N GLY A 195 4.23 -6.54 -3.01
CA GLY A 195 4.77 -5.21 -3.27
C GLY A 195 3.73 -4.10 -3.28
N CYS A 196 4.05 -2.97 -2.66
CA CYS A 196 3.28 -1.74 -2.76
C CYS A 196 3.78 -0.91 -3.95
N ILE A 197 2.94 -0.67 -4.94
CA ILE A 197 3.30 0.04 -6.17
C ILE A 197 2.45 1.31 -6.31
N MET A 198 3.10 2.44 -6.53
CA MET A 198 2.43 3.74 -6.67
C MET A 198 2.54 4.28 -8.10
N SER A 199 3.71 4.72 -8.51
CA SER A 199 3.87 5.51 -9.74
C SER A 199 3.47 4.77 -11.00
N GLU A 200 3.80 3.49 -11.10
CA GLU A 200 3.45 2.67 -12.26
C GLU A 200 1.94 2.44 -12.32
N MET A 201 1.32 2.09 -11.19
CA MET A 201 -0.12 1.84 -11.12
C MET A 201 -0.98 3.08 -11.35
N MET A 202 -0.45 4.28 -11.05
CA MET A 202 -1.14 5.52 -11.37
C MET A 202 -1.00 5.93 -12.86
N ARG A 203 -0.23 5.19 -13.65
CA ARG A 203 0.03 5.49 -15.08
C ARG A 203 -0.38 4.39 -16.05
N ILE A 204 -0.87 3.24 -15.57
CA ILE A 204 -1.29 2.11 -16.41
C ILE A 204 -2.46 2.45 -17.34
#